data_729cb2e07eb6a40d880f56c30398bcbf
#
_entry.id   729cb2e07eb6a40d880f56c30398bcbf
#
_cell.length_a   1.000
_cell.length_b   1.000
_cell.length_c   1.000
_cell.angle_alpha   90.00
_cell.angle_beta   90.00
_cell.angle_gamma   90.00
#
_symmetry.space_group_name_H-M   'P 1'
#
loop_
_entity.id
_entity.type
_entity.pdbx_description
1 polymer ?
#
loop_
_entity_poly.entity_id
_entity_poly.type
_entity_poly.pdbx_seq_one_letter_code
_entity_poly.pdbx_strand_id
1 'polypeptide(L)'
;MATILSAQCTDQRVNQVTPSLFRRYRRPAELAAADLLEVEQLIRSTGFFKNKAKHLIASSKAVTERFGEQVPRTMDELITLPGVGRKTANVILGNTFSQPSIVVDTHVMRVAKRLGLTSSDNPARVEQDLQQLMPRSQWTAFSQRVLLHGRYVCLARKPQCRTCPVYRHCPWKEKGPQ
;
A
#
# COMPACT_ATOMS: atom_id res chain seq x y z
N MET A 1 3.34 0.08 -11.29
CA MET A 1 4.00 1.40 -11.35
C MET A 1 3.29 2.45 -10.49
N ALA A 2 2.00 2.71 -10.62
CA ALA A 2 1.26 3.67 -9.79
C ALA A 2 1.45 3.43 -8.27
N THR A 3 1.49 2.17 -7.84
CA THR A 3 1.69 1.80 -6.43
C THR A 3 3.08 2.20 -5.89
N ILE A 4 4.12 2.19 -6.74
CA ILE A 4 5.45 2.70 -6.37
C ILE A 4 5.39 4.22 -6.17
N LEU A 5 4.65 4.94 -7.02
CA LEU A 5 4.47 6.38 -6.91
C LEU A 5 3.71 6.78 -5.63
N SER A 6 2.79 5.93 -5.14
CA SER A 6 1.97 6.24 -3.95
C SER A 6 2.76 6.22 -2.62
N ALA A 7 4.01 5.75 -2.62
CA ALA A 7 4.86 5.80 -1.43
C ALA A 7 5.05 7.27 -0.97
N GLN A 8 4.56 7.60 0.25
CA GLN A 8 4.59 8.95 0.83
C GLN A 8 4.02 10.04 -0.10
N CYS A 9 2.97 9.69 -0.86
CA CYS A 9 2.27 10.58 -1.76
C CYS A 9 0.77 10.33 -1.67
N THR A 10 -0.04 11.37 -1.85
CA THR A 10 -1.50 11.23 -1.86
C THR A 10 -1.98 10.56 -3.13
N ASP A 11 -3.05 9.77 -3.04
CA ASP A 11 -3.67 9.13 -4.20
C ASP A 11 -4.10 10.16 -5.26
N GLN A 12 -4.62 11.31 -4.82
CA GLN A 12 -4.98 12.41 -5.70
C GLN A 12 -3.79 12.88 -6.56
N ARG A 13 -2.61 13.05 -5.95
CA ARG A 13 -1.40 13.47 -6.68
C ARG A 13 -0.92 12.39 -7.64
N VAL A 14 -0.95 11.13 -7.22
CA VAL A 14 -0.60 10.00 -8.09
C VAL A 14 -1.52 9.97 -9.32
N ASN A 15 -2.85 10.14 -9.11
CA ASN A 15 -3.84 10.14 -10.19
C ASN A 15 -3.67 11.33 -11.16
N GLN A 16 -3.11 12.45 -10.72
CA GLN A 16 -2.77 13.57 -11.61
C GLN A 16 -1.56 13.30 -12.50
N VAL A 17 -0.61 12.52 -12.02
CA VAL A 17 0.68 12.28 -12.71
C VAL A 17 0.62 11.06 -13.63
N THR A 18 -0.05 10.01 -13.23
CA THR A 18 -0.07 8.72 -13.94
C THR A 18 -0.61 8.80 -15.38
N PRO A 19 -1.61 9.64 -15.73
CA PRO A 19 -2.08 9.73 -17.12
C PRO A 19 -0.98 10.18 -18.10
N SER A 20 -0.17 11.16 -17.71
CA SER A 20 0.95 11.66 -18.55
C SER A 20 2.06 10.61 -18.66
N LEU A 21 2.42 9.98 -17.53
CA LEU A 21 3.43 8.93 -17.50
C LEU A 21 3.03 7.74 -18.38
N PHE A 22 1.79 7.24 -18.26
CA PHE A 22 1.33 6.07 -19.02
C PHE A 22 0.96 6.37 -20.47
N ARG A 23 0.71 7.61 -20.81
CA ARG A 23 0.59 8.03 -22.22
C ARG A 23 1.94 8.00 -22.91
N ARG A 24 3.00 8.39 -22.20
CA ARG A 24 4.37 8.44 -22.71
C ARG A 24 5.01 7.05 -22.78
N TYR A 25 4.76 6.21 -21.74
CA TYR A 25 5.31 4.87 -21.64
C TYR A 25 4.17 3.85 -21.42
N ARG A 26 3.73 3.25 -22.52
CA ARG A 26 2.57 2.33 -22.52
C ARG A 26 2.92 0.91 -22.11
N ARG A 27 4.17 0.51 -22.31
CA ARG A 27 4.68 -0.83 -22.02
C ARG A 27 5.84 -0.77 -21.02
N PRO A 28 6.02 -1.85 -20.22
CA PRO A 28 7.17 -1.93 -19.32
C PRO A 28 8.51 -1.74 -20.02
N ALA A 29 8.70 -2.31 -21.21
CA ALA A 29 9.92 -2.17 -21.99
C ALA A 29 10.23 -0.71 -22.35
N GLU A 30 9.24 0.10 -22.69
CA GLU A 30 9.43 1.52 -22.99
C GLU A 30 9.89 2.30 -21.76
N LEU A 31 9.32 2.03 -20.59
CA LEU A 31 9.73 2.66 -19.33
C LEU A 31 11.09 2.14 -18.85
N ALA A 32 11.43 0.88 -19.16
CA ALA A 32 12.73 0.30 -18.87
C ALA A 32 13.88 1.00 -19.65
N ALA A 33 13.58 1.46 -20.87
CA ALA A 33 14.51 2.18 -21.75
C ALA A 33 14.43 3.72 -21.62
N ALA A 34 13.63 4.23 -20.68
CA ALA A 34 13.35 5.66 -20.53
C ALA A 34 14.58 6.45 -20.04
N ASP A 35 14.71 7.68 -20.48
CA ASP A 35 15.64 8.64 -19.90
C ASP A 35 15.23 9.00 -18.46
N LEU A 36 16.19 8.93 -17.54
CA LEU A 36 15.96 9.17 -16.12
C LEU A 36 15.44 10.58 -15.85
N LEU A 37 15.98 11.59 -16.52
CA LEU A 37 15.61 12.99 -16.30
C LEU A 37 14.20 13.27 -16.82
N GLU A 38 13.80 12.64 -17.94
CA GLU A 38 12.43 12.73 -18.46
C GLU A 38 11.42 12.13 -17.47
N VAL A 39 11.72 10.95 -16.92
CA VAL A 39 10.85 10.33 -15.90
C VAL A 39 10.78 11.18 -14.63
N GLU A 40 11.91 11.71 -14.16
CA GLU A 40 11.95 12.61 -13.00
C GLU A 40 11.08 13.85 -13.19
N GLN A 41 11.11 14.46 -14.38
CA GLN A 41 10.27 15.62 -14.70
C GLN A 41 8.78 15.28 -14.67
N LEU A 42 8.38 14.17 -15.29
CA LEU A 42 7.01 13.71 -15.35
C LEU A 42 6.41 13.45 -13.95
N ILE A 43 7.22 12.92 -13.00
CA ILE A 43 6.73 12.56 -11.67
C ILE A 43 7.15 13.53 -10.57
N ARG A 44 7.74 14.67 -10.89
CA ARG A 44 8.36 15.62 -9.95
C ARG A 44 7.45 15.98 -8.77
N SER A 45 6.17 16.14 -9.03
CA SER A 45 5.19 16.56 -8.02
C SER A 45 4.82 15.46 -6.99
N THR A 46 5.31 14.22 -7.14
CA THR A 46 4.98 13.11 -6.22
C THR A 46 5.87 13.05 -4.97
N GLY A 47 6.86 13.94 -4.83
CA GLY A 47 7.87 13.88 -3.76
C GLY A 47 8.81 12.68 -3.92
N PHE A 48 10.03 12.79 -3.38
CA PHE A 48 11.07 11.74 -3.53
C PHE A 48 11.26 11.24 -4.98
N PHE A 49 10.95 12.09 -5.94
CA PHE A 49 10.79 11.75 -7.35
C PHE A 49 12.07 11.13 -7.97
N LYS A 50 13.27 11.55 -7.55
CA LYS A 50 14.53 10.98 -8.03
C LYS A 50 14.65 9.48 -7.72
N ASN A 51 14.38 9.08 -6.47
CA ASN A 51 14.40 7.67 -6.10
C ASN A 51 13.24 6.89 -6.73
N LYS A 52 12.06 7.51 -6.82
CA LYS A 52 10.90 6.90 -7.49
C LYS A 52 11.17 6.66 -8.97
N ALA A 53 11.77 7.61 -9.69
CA ALA A 53 12.14 7.44 -11.11
C ALA A 53 13.10 6.26 -11.30
N LYS A 54 14.15 6.18 -10.49
CA LYS A 54 15.07 5.04 -10.49
C LYS A 54 14.35 3.71 -10.26
N HIS A 55 13.46 3.66 -9.25
CA HIS A 55 12.68 2.45 -8.96
C HIS A 55 11.72 2.09 -10.10
N LEU A 56 11.06 3.07 -10.72
CA LEU A 56 10.17 2.82 -11.85
C LEU A 56 10.91 2.19 -13.04
N ILE A 57 12.05 2.77 -13.44
CA ILE A 57 12.88 2.27 -14.54
C ILE A 57 13.41 0.87 -14.19
N ALA A 58 14.01 0.71 -13.01
CA ALA A 58 14.60 -0.56 -12.60
C ALA A 58 13.53 -1.67 -12.43
N SER A 59 12.36 -1.33 -11.87
CA SER A 59 11.26 -2.27 -11.75
C SER A 59 10.70 -2.67 -13.13
N SER A 60 10.58 -1.70 -14.06
CA SER A 60 10.16 -1.98 -15.43
C SER A 60 11.14 -2.88 -16.16
N LYS A 61 12.44 -2.66 -15.98
CA LYS A 61 13.50 -3.52 -16.52
C LYS A 61 13.38 -4.94 -15.98
N ALA A 62 13.25 -5.10 -14.67
CA ALA A 62 13.07 -6.43 -14.06
C ALA A 62 11.80 -7.14 -14.56
N VAL A 63 10.69 -6.41 -14.71
CA VAL A 63 9.44 -6.97 -15.26
C VAL A 63 9.62 -7.40 -16.72
N THR A 64 10.32 -6.64 -17.51
CA THR A 64 10.58 -6.98 -18.93
C THR A 64 11.48 -8.20 -19.06
N GLU A 65 12.62 -8.20 -18.35
CA GLU A 65 13.66 -9.22 -18.51
C GLU A 65 13.31 -10.56 -17.85
N ARG A 66 12.64 -10.52 -16.68
CA ARG A 66 12.42 -11.71 -15.87
C ARG A 66 11.01 -12.27 -15.96
N PHE A 67 10.03 -11.45 -16.34
CA PHE A 67 8.62 -11.80 -16.29
C PHE A 67 7.87 -11.54 -17.61
N GLY A 68 8.61 -11.34 -18.73
CA GLY A 68 8.00 -11.18 -20.06
C GLY A 68 6.98 -10.05 -20.14
N GLU A 69 7.25 -8.92 -19.51
CA GLU A 69 6.36 -7.74 -19.39
C GLU A 69 5.08 -8.01 -18.59
N GLN A 70 4.96 -9.14 -17.91
CA GLN A 70 3.82 -9.45 -17.04
C GLN A 70 4.15 -9.09 -15.59
N VAL A 71 3.18 -8.51 -14.88
CA VAL A 71 3.35 -8.25 -13.44
C VAL A 71 3.30 -9.59 -12.69
N PRO A 72 4.32 -9.90 -11.85
CA PRO A 72 4.33 -11.12 -11.06
C PRO A 72 3.10 -11.24 -10.17
N ARG A 73 2.69 -12.49 -9.90
CA ARG A 73 1.45 -12.80 -9.18
C ARG A 73 1.67 -13.42 -7.80
N THR A 74 2.91 -13.52 -7.35
CA THR A 74 3.25 -14.05 -6.03
C THR A 74 3.93 -13.00 -5.17
N MET A 75 3.81 -13.13 -3.85
CA MET A 75 4.47 -12.23 -2.89
C MET A 75 5.98 -12.24 -3.10
N ASP A 76 6.57 -13.44 -3.21
CA ASP A 76 8.03 -13.62 -3.28
C ASP A 76 8.61 -12.99 -4.53
N GLU A 77 7.93 -13.10 -5.68
CA GLU A 77 8.36 -12.45 -6.92
C GLU A 77 8.21 -10.93 -6.85
N LEU A 78 7.08 -10.43 -6.34
CA LEU A 78 6.79 -8.99 -6.26
C LEU A 78 7.81 -8.24 -5.41
N ILE A 79 8.22 -8.80 -4.27
CA ILE A 79 9.19 -8.15 -3.37
C ILE A 79 10.62 -8.12 -3.94
N THR A 80 10.90 -8.87 -5.02
CA THR A 80 12.18 -8.78 -5.73
C THR A 80 12.27 -7.58 -6.66
N LEU A 81 11.13 -6.91 -6.93
CA LEU A 81 11.09 -5.75 -7.81
C LEU A 81 11.58 -4.50 -7.07
N PRO A 82 12.47 -3.68 -7.66
CA PRO A 82 12.94 -2.43 -7.07
C PRO A 82 11.78 -1.50 -6.70
N GLY A 83 11.77 -1.00 -5.47
CA GLY A 83 10.71 -0.12 -4.97
C GLY A 83 9.39 -0.82 -4.58
N VAL A 84 9.35 -2.15 -4.61
CA VAL A 84 8.21 -2.95 -4.17
C VAL A 84 8.53 -3.64 -2.86
N GLY A 85 8.05 -3.09 -1.75
CA GLY A 85 8.08 -3.76 -0.45
C GLY A 85 6.82 -4.61 -0.22
N ARG A 86 6.79 -5.34 0.91
CA ARG A 86 5.68 -6.23 1.29
C ARG A 86 4.30 -5.53 1.24
N LYS A 87 4.20 -4.30 1.74
CA LYS A 87 2.97 -3.51 1.67
C LYS A 87 2.51 -3.28 0.23
N THR A 88 3.43 -2.86 -0.64
CA THR A 88 3.15 -2.63 -2.07
C THR A 88 2.72 -3.92 -2.77
N ALA A 89 3.39 -5.02 -2.47
CA ALA A 89 3.03 -6.34 -3.00
C ALA A 89 1.63 -6.76 -2.57
N ASN A 90 1.26 -6.60 -1.30
CA ASN A 90 -0.10 -6.88 -0.82
C ASN A 90 -1.17 -6.02 -1.51
N VAL A 91 -0.89 -4.73 -1.76
CA VAL A 91 -1.79 -3.86 -2.52
C VAL A 91 -1.98 -4.37 -3.96
N ILE A 92 -0.92 -4.81 -4.62
CA ILE A 92 -0.97 -5.36 -5.99
C ILE A 92 -1.77 -6.67 -6.00
N LEU A 93 -1.46 -7.60 -5.10
CA LEU A 93 -2.14 -8.90 -5.01
C LEU A 93 -3.64 -8.72 -4.75
N GLY A 94 -4.01 -7.87 -3.81
CA GLY A 94 -5.41 -7.64 -3.46
C GLY A 94 -6.21 -6.91 -4.53
N ASN A 95 -5.67 -5.81 -5.08
CA ASN A 95 -6.42 -4.93 -5.97
C ASN A 95 -6.34 -5.33 -7.45
N THR A 96 -5.22 -5.92 -7.87
CA THR A 96 -5.02 -6.26 -9.29
C THR A 96 -5.36 -7.71 -9.59
N PHE A 97 -5.03 -8.60 -8.66
CA PHE A 97 -5.21 -10.05 -8.88
C PHE A 97 -6.32 -10.66 -8.04
N SER A 98 -7.06 -9.85 -7.27
CA SER A 98 -8.12 -10.31 -6.36
C SER A 98 -7.66 -11.43 -5.41
N GLN A 99 -6.37 -11.49 -5.11
CA GLN A 99 -5.82 -12.43 -4.14
C GLN A 99 -6.02 -11.88 -2.73
N PRO A 100 -6.59 -12.67 -1.81
CA PRO A 100 -6.79 -12.23 -0.45
C PRO A 100 -5.48 -11.79 0.20
N SER A 101 -5.41 -10.53 0.66
CA SER A 101 -4.22 -9.92 1.24
C SER A 101 -4.58 -8.95 2.36
N ILE A 102 -3.71 -8.82 3.36
CA ILE A 102 -3.83 -7.81 4.41
C ILE A 102 -2.76 -6.74 4.18
N VAL A 103 -3.21 -5.53 3.90
CA VAL A 103 -2.31 -4.38 3.75
C VAL A 103 -2.14 -3.73 5.12
N VAL A 104 -0.95 -3.83 5.70
CA VAL A 104 -0.63 -3.20 6.98
C VAL A 104 0.07 -1.86 6.73
N ASP A 105 -0.67 -0.78 6.96
CA ASP A 105 -0.13 0.58 6.97
C ASP A 105 -0.18 1.17 8.40
N THR A 106 0.19 2.43 8.55
CA THR A 106 0.18 3.13 9.85
C THR A 106 -1.22 3.23 10.46
N HIS A 107 -2.28 3.27 9.65
CA HIS A 107 -3.67 3.28 10.13
C HIS A 107 -4.07 1.90 10.65
N VAL A 108 -3.80 0.85 9.85
CA VAL A 108 -4.08 -0.54 10.23
C VAL A 108 -3.31 -0.92 11.49
N MET A 109 -2.00 -0.64 11.55
CA MET A 109 -1.19 -0.89 12.76
C MET A 109 -1.80 -0.26 14.00
N ARG A 110 -2.09 1.03 13.94
CA ARG A 110 -2.67 1.76 15.08
C ARG A 110 -4.00 1.20 15.53
N VAL A 111 -4.90 0.95 14.58
CA VAL A 111 -6.25 0.43 14.90
C VAL A 111 -6.16 -0.98 15.44
N ALA A 112 -5.38 -1.86 14.82
CA ALA A 112 -5.18 -3.24 15.28
C ALA A 112 -4.66 -3.29 16.73
N LYS A 113 -3.66 -2.45 17.06
CA LYS A 113 -3.15 -2.35 18.44
C LYS A 113 -4.21 -1.82 19.43
N ARG A 114 -4.92 -0.76 19.07
CA ARG A 114 -5.98 -0.21 19.93
C ARG A 114 -7.13 -1.18 20.16
N LEU A 115 -7.46 -2.00 19.17
CA LEU A 115 -8.49 -3.04 19.28
C LEU A 115 -7.98 -4.33 19.92
N GLY A 116 -6.69 -4.41 20.32
CA GLY A 116 -6.12 -5.61 20.92
C GLY A 116 -5.96 -6.79 19.98
N LEU A 117 -5.97 -6.55 18.66
CA LEU A 117 -5.83 -7.59 17.64
C LEU A 117 -4.35 -8.00 17.42
N THR A 118 -3.41 -7.22 17.92
CA THR A 118 -1.97 -7.47 17.93
C THR A 118 -1.30 -6.64 19.02
N SER A 119 -0.18 -7.12 19.53
CA SER A 119 0.72 -6.37 20.40
C SER A 119 1.99 -5.89 19.66
N SER A 120 2.19 -6.31 18.43
CA SER A 120 3.42 -6.09 17.68
C SER A 120 3.50 -4.69 17.05
N ASP A 121 4.73 -4.15 16.96
CA ASP A 121 5.09 -2.96 16.18
C ASP A 121 5.72 -3.31 14.82
N ASN A 122 5.93 -4.60 14.55
CA ASN A 122 6.46 -5.06 13.26
C ASN A 122 5.30 -5.30 12.28
N PRO A 123 5.24 -4.58 11.14
CA PRO A 123 4.15 -4.72 10.17
C PRO A 123 3.93 -6.14 9.65
N ALA A 124 5.01 -6.91 9.45
CA ALA A 124 4.90 -8.29 8.97
C ALA A 124 4.28 -9.20 10.04
N ARG A 125 4.61 -8.98 11.31
CA ARG A 125 3.97 -9.71 12.42
C ARG A 125 2.52 -9.33 12.60
N VAL A 126 2.20 -8.03 12.51
CA VAL A 126 0.80 -7.54 12.52
C VAL A 126 -0.01 -8.21 11.42
N GLU A 127 0.54 -8.31 10.20
CA GLU A 127 -0.09 -9.00 9.08
C GLU A 127 -0.42 -10.46 9.44
N GLN A 128 0.55 -11.20 10.01
CA GLN A 128 0.37 -12.60 10.44
C GLN A 128 -0.68 -12.73 11.54
N ASP A 129 -0.62 -11.87 12.57
CA ASP A 129 -1.59 -11.88 13.66
C ASP A 129 -3.02 -11.68 13.14
N LEU A 130 -3.20 -10.70 12.23
CA LEU A 130 -4.51 -10.43 11.62
C LEU A 130 -4.99 -11.56 10.71
N GLN A 131 -4.08 -12.23 9.99
CA GLN A 131 -4.40 -13.39 9.14
C GLN A 131 -4.95 -14.56 9.95
N GLN A 132 -4.50 -14.75 11.17
CA GLN A 132 -4.95 -15.83 12.06
C GLN A 132 -6.36 -15.58 12.64
N LEU A 133 -6.82 -14.33 12.67
CA LEU A 133 -8.09 -13.95 13.31
C LEU A 133 -9.33 -14.17 12.42
N MET A 134 -9.15 -14.41 11.13
CA MET A 134 -10.27 -14.51 10.20
C MET A 134 -9.98 -15.40 8.99
N PRO A 135 -11.04 -15.93 8.32
CA PRO A 135 -10.88 -16.69 7.10
C PRO A 135 -10.18 -15.86 6.00
N ARG A 136 -9.37 -16.52 5.18
CA ARG A 136 -8.61 -15.90 4.09
C ARG A 136 -9.48 -15.06 3.15
N SER A 137 -10.70 -15.49 2.87
CA SER A 137 -11.66 -14.77 2.03
C SER A 137 -12.03 -13.37 2.54
N GLN A 138 -11.84 -13.10 3.83
CA GLN A 138 -12.18 -11.81 4.45
C GLN A 138 -10.98 -10.85 4.54
N TRP A 139 -9.76 -11.27 4.29
CA TRP A 139 -8.54 -10.50 4.54
C TRP A 139 -8.56 -9.12 3.88
N THR A 140 -8.84 -9.06 2.58
CA THR A 140 -8.82 -7.79 1.83
C THR A 140 -9.90 -6.84 2.33
N ALA A 141 -11.13 -7.32 2.50
CA ALA A 141 -12.25 -6.50 2.97
C ALA A 141 -12.04 -6.00 4.40
N PHE A 142 -11.52 -6.85 5.29
CA PHE A 142 -11.18 -6.48 6.66
C PHE A 142 -10.09 -5.40 6.69
N SER A 143 -8.98 -5.63 5.98
CA SER A 143 -7.86 -4.70 5.89
C SER A 143 -8.31 -3.31 5.40
N GLN A 144 -9.15 -3.25 4.37
CA GLN A 144 -9.72 -2.00 3.87
C GLN A 144 -10.62 -1.30 4.89
N ARG A 145 -11.50 -2.04 5.58
CA ARG A 145 -12.37 -1.48 6.62
C ARG A 145 -11.56 -0.91 7.78
N VAL A 146 -10.55 -1.62 8.24
CA VAL A 146 -9.66 -1.16 9.33
C VAL A 146 -8.85 0.07 8.90
N LEU A 147 -8.36 0.11 7.66
CA LEU A 147 -7.68 1.28 7.09
C LEU A 147 -8.60 2.51 7.10
N LEU A 148 -9.82 2.37 6.55
CA LEU A 148 -10.79 3.47 6.49
C LEU A 148 -11.23 3.91 7.88
N HIS A 149 -11.46 2.97 8.80
CA HIS A 149 -11.75 3.28 10.19
C HIS A 149 -10.62 4.07 10.85
N GLY A 150 -9.37 3.69 10.59
CA GLY A 150 -8.20 4.43 11.08
C GLY A 150 -8.04 5.81 10.44
N ARG A 151 -8.46 5.96 9.19
CA ARG A 151 -8.36 7.24 8.45
C ARG A 151 -9.43 8.25 8.87
N TYR A 152 -10.64 7.79 9.18
CA TYR A 152 -11.78 8.67 9.37
C TYR A 152 -12.38 8.68 10.79
N VAL A 153 -12.20 7.63 11.58
CA VAL A 153 -12.80 7.50 12.92
C VAL A 153 -11.74 7.40 14.00
N CYS A 154 -10.91 6.35 13.97
CA CYS A 154 -9.88 6.10 14.96
C CYS A 154 -8.60 6.87 14.62
N LEU A 155 -8.67 8.19 14.62
CA LEU A 155 -7.56 9.08 14.28
C LEU A 155 -6.38 8.90 15.26
N ALA A 156 -5.16 9.26 14.83
CA ALA A 156 -3.96 9.20 15.68
C ALA A 156 -4.09 10.14 16.88
N ARG A 157 -4.51 11.37 16.61
CA ARG A 157 -4.83 12.38 17.61
C ARG A 157 -6.33 12.64 17.61
N LYS A 158 -6.95 12.77 18.78
CA LYS A 158 -8.38 13.06 18.97
C LYS A 158 -9.28 12.09 18.16
N PRO A 159 -9.25 10.77 18.45
CA PRO A 159 -10.12 9.81 17.79
C PRO A 159 -11.59 10.11 18.09
N GLN A 160 -12.47 9.84 17.12
CA GLN A 160 -13.91 10.11 17.24
C GLN A 160 -14.62 8.97 17.99
N CYS A 161 -14.24 8.76 19.27
CA CYS A 161 -14.74 7.66 20.08
C CYS A 161 -16.26 7.71 20.30
N ARG A 162 -16.86 8.91 20.40
CA ARG A 162 -18.30 9.10 20.62
C ARG A 162 -19.16 8.47 19.53
N THR A 163 -18.71 8.51 18.29
CA THR A 163 -19.45 7.97 17.12
C THR A 163 -18.85 6.68 16.60
N CYS A 164 -17.88 6.09 17.34
CA CYS A 164 -17.18 4.90 16.90
C CYS A 164 -18.08 3.65 16.94
N PRO A 165 -18.34 2.97 15.81
CA PRO A 165 -19.25 1.82 15.76
C PRO A 165 -18.74 0.62 16.55
N VAL A 166 -17.43 0.53 16.82
CA VAL A 166 -16.83 -0.57 17.60
C VAL A 166 -16.46 -0.15 19.02
N TYR A 167 -16.94 0.99 19.51
CA TYR A 167 -16.58 1.53 20.82
C TYR A 167 -16.79 0.53 21.96
N ARG A 168 -17.92 -0.17 21.99
CA ARG A 168 -18.27 -1.13 23.05
C ARG A 168 -17.31 -2.32 23.14
N HIS A 169 -16.68 -2.68 22.02
CA HIS A 169 -15.73 -3.78 21.90
C HIS A 169 -14.26 -3.34 21.95
N CYS A 170 -14.01 -2.03 22.07
CA CYS A 170 -12.66 -1.49 22.06
C CYS A 170 -12.02 -1.58 23.45
N PRO A 171 -10.92 -2.35 23.64
CA PRO A 171 -10.23 -2.48 24.92
C PRO A 171 -9.26 -1.34 25.22
N TRP A 172 -9.08 -0.40 24.30
CA TRP A 172 -8.07 0.67 24.45
C TRP A 172 -8.39 1.55 25.66
N LYS A 173 -7.47 1.58 26.63
CA LYS A 173 -7.68 2.27 27.93
C LYS A 173 -7.80 3.79 27.81
N GLU A 174 -7.14 4.38 26.79
CA GLU A 174 -7.13 5.83 26.56
C GLU A 174 -8.24 6.28 25.60
N LYS A 175 -9.22 5.43 25.31
CA LYS A 175 -10.37 5.83 24.49
C LYS A 175 -11.16 6.93 25.20
N GLY A 176 -11.51 7.98 24.45
CA GLY A 176 -12.36 9.05 24.95
C GLY A 176 -13.76 8.55 25.35
N PRO A 177 -14.56 9.34 26.09
CA PRO A 177 -15.92 8.96 26.46
C PRO A 177 -16.80 8.75 25.21
N GLN A 178 -17.81 7.93 25.34
CA GLN A 178 -18.85 7.72 24.34
C GLN A 178 -19.79 8.93 24.29
#